data_3789610d68f190aaa440143ebbf80ec0
#
_entry.id   3789610d68f190aaa440143ebbf80ec0
#
_cell.length_a   1.000
_cell.length_b   1.000
_cell.length_c   1.000
_cell.angle_alpha   90.00
_cell.angle_beta   90.00
_cell.angle_gamma   90.00
#
_symmetry.space_group_name_H-M   'P 1'
#
loop_
_entity.id
_entity.type
_entity.pdbx_description
1 polymer ?
#
loop_
_entity_poly.entity_id
_entity_poly.type
_entity_poly.pdbx_seq_one_letter_code
_entity_poly.pdbx_strand_id
1 'polypeptide(L)'
;MSKFYFNLLRLLAFVVTGLALIRPMMELAALPSVINLPKDDYAAVQSANQAWAWLEFLRLVSFLSIVGLLFLERDRSRTIWPIRGAFIMQLCTIILYVAFTLPINITTFHWTFFPDPNWAWLRVQWEYSRGLSAIFLGISFALLFLDLIWAKWR
;
A
#
# COMPACT_ATOMS: atom_id res chain seq x y z
N MET A 1 -29.17 7.12 -0.01
CA MET A 1 -28.50 5.88 0.47
C MET A 1 -28.66 5.79 1.98
N SER A 2 -29.00 4.62 2.54
CA SER A 2 -29.21 4.51 3.99
C SER A 2 -27.86 4.69 4.74
N LYS A 3 -27.91 5.21 5.98
CA LYS A 3 -26.74 5.34 6.87
C LYS A 3 -26.01 3.99 7.05
N PHE A 4 -26.74 2.89 6.95
CA PHE A 4 -26.20 1.53 7.07
C PHE A 4 -25.17 1.21 5.98
N TYR A 5 -25.49 1.38 4.70
CA TYR A 5 -24.57 1.08 3.60
C TYR A 5 -23.31 1.95 3.62
N PHE A 6 -23.45 3.18 4.06
CA PHE A 6 -22.32 4.09 4.20
C PHE A 6 -21.35 3.64 5.31
N ASN A 7 -21.87 3.27 6.47
CA ASN A 7 -21.05 2.75 7.57
C ASN A 7 -20.40 1.39 7.22
N LEU A 8 -21.12 0.56 6.47
CA LEU A 8 -20.58 -0.70 5.97
C LEU A 8 -19.38 -0.46 5.04
N LEU A 9 -19.47 0.52 4.12
CA LEU A 9 -18.37 0.85 3.22
C LEU A 9 -17.16 1.43 3.98
N ARG A 10 -17.38 2.23 5.03
CA ARG A 10 -16.30 2.70 5.91
C ARG A 10 -15.58 1.55 6.60
N LEU A 11 -16.34 0.62 7.17
CA LEU A 11 -15.78 -0.56 7.81
C LEU A 11 -15.02 -1.42 6.80
N LEU A 12 -15.57 -1.62 5.61
CA LEU A 12 -14.93 -2.35 4.52
C LEU A 12 -13.60 -1.68 4.12
N ALA A 13 -13.59 -0.37 3.88
CA ALA A 13 -12.38 0.37 3.54
C ALA A 13 -11.30 0.22 4.62
N PHE A 14 -11.67 0.32 5.89
CA PHE A 14 -10.76 0.15 7.02
C PHE A 14 -10.18 -1.27 7.07
N VAL A 15 -11.04 -2.30 7.04
CA VAL A 15 -10.62 -3.71 7.14
C VAL A 15 -9.73 -4.10 5.96
N VAL A 16 -10.13 -3.76 4.73
CA VAL A 16 -9.35 -4.10 3.53
C VAL A 16 -8.02 -3.36 3.49
N THR A 17 -7.98 -2.09 3.95
CA THR A 17 -6.71 -1.35 4.08
C THR A 17 -5.79 -2.00 5.11
N GLY A 18 -6.33 -2.46 6.25
CA GLY A 18 -5.57 -3.18 7.27
C GLY A 18 -4.99 -4.50 6.73
N LEU A 19 -5.78 -5.28 6.00
CA LEU A 19 -5.31 -6.51 5.36
C LEU A 19 -4.24 -6.22 4.28
N ALA A 20 -4.45 -5.18 3.47
CA ALA A 20 -3.49 -4.74 2.46
C ALA A 20 -2.17 -4.24 3.05
N LEU A 21 -2.17 -3.78 4.31
CA LEU A 21 -1.01 -3.25 5.01
C LEU A 21 -0.06 -4.35 5.54
N ILE A 22 -0.57 -5.57 5.79
CA ILE A 22 0.20 -6.64 6.44
C ILE A 22 1.51 -6.91 5.70
N ARG A 23 1.43 -7.20 4.41
CA ARG A 23 2.61 -7.53 3.60
C ARG A 23 3.62 -6.38 3.51
N PRO A 24 3.23 -5.13 3.15
CA PRO A 24 4.17 -4.02 3.11
C PRO A 24 4.86 -3.74 4.45
N MET A 25 4.17 -3.92 5.58
CA MET A 25 4.78 -3.75 6.89
C MET A 25 5.80 -4.84 7.21
N MET A 26 5.55 -6.09 6.79
CA MET A 26 6.54 -7.17 6.91
C MET A 26 7.78 -6.87 6.06
N GLU A 27 7.62 -6.38 4.83
CA GLU A 27 8.72 -5.97 3.95
C GLU A 27 9.51 -4.80 4.52
N LEU A 28 8.83 -3.80 5.07
CA LEU A 28 9.49 -2.66 5.76
C LEU A 28 10.29 -3.13 6.98
N ALA A 29 9.74 -4.05 7.77
CA ALA A 29 10.44 -4.61 8.93
C ALA A 29 11.66 -5.47 8.53
N ALA A 30 11.59 -6.17 7.41
CA ALA A 30 12.67 -7.00 6.88
C ALA A 30 13.76 -6.17 6.15
N LEU A 31 13.48 -4.92 5.77
CA LEU A 31 14.36 -4.09 4.94
C LEU A 31 15.81 -4.04 5.45
N PRO A 32 16.12 -3.85 6.75
CA PRO A 32 17.50 -3.80 7.22
C PRO A 32 18.29 -5.09 6.98
N SER A 33 17.61 -6.25 7.02
CA SER A 33 18.23 -7.55 6.79
C SER A 33 18.35 -7.90 5.31
N VAL A 34 17.37 -7.48 4.49
CA VAL A 34 17.30 -7.85 3.07
C VAL A 34 18.20 -6.96 2.20
N ILE A 35 18.41 -5.70 2.59
CA ILE A 35 19.11 -4.70 1.77
C ILE A 35 20.59 -5.05 1.51
N ASN A 36 21.21 -5.86 2.38
CA ASN A 36 22.62 -6.23 2.30
C ASN A 36 22.85 -7.71 1.92
N LEU A 37 21.80 -8.46 1.55
CA LEU A 37 21.95 -9.86 1.19
C LEU A 37 22.84 -10.05 -0.06
N PRO A 38 23.59 -11.16 -0.17
CA PRO A 38 24.18 -11.60 -1.40
C PRO A 38 23.13 -11.80 -2.49
N LYS A 39 23.56 -11.78 -3.77
CA LYS A 39 22.67 -11.85 -4.94
C LYS A 39 21.74 -13.08 -4.90
N ASP A 40 22.31 -14.25 -4.63
CA ASP A 40 21.56 -15.51 -4.65
C ASP A 40 20.55 -15.62 -3.51
N ASP A 41 20.94 -15.16 -2.30
CA ASP A 41 20.04 -15.12 -1.15
C ASP A 41 18.90 -14.13 -1.36
N TYR A 42 19.19 -12.97 -1.96
CA TYR A 42 18.17 -11.99 -2.33
C TYR A 42 17.19 -12.56 -3.36
N ALA A 43 17.70 -13.29 -4.37
CA ALA A 43 16.86 -13.96 -5.36
C ALA A 43 15.92 -15.00 -4.72
N ALA A 44 16.43 -15.78 -3.77
CA ALA A 44 15.62 -16.75 -3.02
C ALA A 44 14.50 -16.07 -2.21
N VAL A 45 14.81 -14.97 -1.52
CA VAL A 45 13.80 -14.17 -0.79
C VAL A 45 12.73 -13.61 -1.74
N GLN A 46 13.13 -13.07 -2.89
CA GLN A 46 12.17 -12.51 -3.84
C GLN A 46 11.30 -13.59 -4.49
N SER A 47 11.83 -14.77 -4.78
CA SER A 47 11.04 -15.89 -5.29
C SER A 47 9.98 -16.37 -4.30
N ALA A 48 10.31 -16.45 -3.01
CA ALA A 48 9.35 -16.75 -1.95
C ALA A 48 8.26 -15.67 -1.82
N ASN A 49 8.63 -14.41 -1.97
CA ASN A 49 7.70 -13.28 -1.91
C ASN A 49 6.71 -13.24 -3.09
N GLN A 50 7.05 -13.81 -4.25
CA GLN A 50 6.14 -13.88 -5.40
C GLN A 50 4.87 -14.70 -5.11
N ALA A 51 4.94 -15.72 -4.25
CA ALA A 51 3.78 -16.50 -3.84
C ALA A 51 2.67 -15.64 -3.20
N TRP A 52 3.03 -14.50 -2.63
CA TRP A 52 2.13 -13.55 -1.98
C TRP A 52 1.71 -12.36 -2.86
N ALA A 53 2.08 -12.36 -4.15
CA ALA A 53 1.79 -11.24 -5.06
C ALA A 53 0.29 -10.96 -5.22
N TRP A 54 -0.58 -11.96 -5.05
CA TRP A 54 -2.03 -11.80 -5.11
C TRP A 54 -2.57 -10.84 -4.03
N LEU A 55 -1.87 -10.65 -2.91
CA LEU A 55 -2.26 -9.69 -1.87
C LEU A 55 -2.22 -8.23 -2.36
N GLU A 56 -1.51 -7.93 -3.44
CA GLU A 56 -1.52 -6.60 -4.06
C GLU A 56 -2.92 -6.21 -4.58
N PHE A 57 -3.77 -7.20 -4.90
CA PHE A 57 -5.17 -6.95 -5.25
C PHE A 57 -5.94 -6.25 -4.13
N LEU A 58 -5.63 -6.53 -2.86
CA LEU A 58 -6.26 -5.87 -1.72
C LEU A 58 -6.00 -4.37 -1.70
N ARG A 59 -4.84 -3.90 -2.21
CA ARG A 59 -4.56 -2.46 -2.34
C ARG A 59 -5.51 -1.79 -3.32
N LEU A 60 -5.79 -2.44 -4.45
CA LEU A 60 -6.76 -1.92 -5.42
C LEU A 60 -8.15 -1.84 -4.80
N VAL A 61 -8.60 -2.88 -4.10
CA VAL A 61 -9.91 -2.89 -3.42
C VAL A 61 -9.97 -1.81 -2.33
N SER A 62 -8.90 -1.64 -1.56
CA SER A 62 -8.77 -0.57 -0.56
C SER A 62 -8.92 0.82 -1.21
N PHE A 63 -8.16 1.08 -2.27
CA PHE A 63 -8.21 2.34 -2.99
C PHE A 63 -9.61 2.64 -3.55
N LEU A 64 -10.22 1.67 -4.22
CA LEU A 64 -11.58 1.82 -4.77
C LEU A 64 -12.63 2.06 -3.68
N SER A 65 -12.48 1.41 -2.52
CA SER A 65 -13.37 1.63 -1.38
C SER A 65 -13.28 3.07 -0.85
N ILE A 66 -12.07 3.64 -0.78
CA ILE A 66 -11.86 5.04 -0.36
C ILE A 66 -12.40 6.01 -1.42
N VAL A 67 -12.18 5.74 -2.70
CA VAL A 67 -12.78 6.52 -3.79
C VAL A 67 -14.30 6.52 -3.67
N GLY A 68 -14.91 5.35 -3.44
CA GLY A 68 -16.35 5.23 -3.21
C GLY A 68 -16.83 6.08 -2.02
N LEU A 69 -16.08 6.09 -0.90
CA LEU A 69 -16.38 6.93 0.26
C LEU A 69 -16.35 8.42 -0.09
N LEU A 70 -15.33 8.87 -0.84
CA LEU A 70 -15.22 10.28 -1.26
C LEU A 70 -16.42 10.72 -2.10
N PHE A 71 -16.87 9.88 -3.03
CA PHE A 71 -18.06 10.19 -3.84
C PHE A 71 -19.33 10.28 -3.01
N LEU A 72 -19.49 9.39 -2.03
CA LEU A 72 -20.68 9.36 -1.18
C LEU A 72 -20.73 10.44 -0.11
N GLU A 73 -19.58 10.96 0.32
CA GLU A 73 -19.50 12.05 1.32
C GLU A 73 -19.47 13.46 0.73
N ARG A 74 -19.45 13.59 -0.59
CA ARG A 74 -19.33 14.90 -1.27
C ARG A 74 -20.28 15.95 -0.73
N ASP A 75 -21.50 15.55 -0.32
CA ASP A 75 -22.54 16.46 0.14
C ASP A 75 -22.58 16.66 1.67
N ARG A 76 -21.71 15.96 2.44
CA ARG A 76 -21.68 16.00 3.90
C ARG A 76 -20.47 16.77 4.42
N SER A 77 -20.52 18.07 4.42
CA SER A 77 -19.38 19.01 4.48
C SER A 77 -18.54 19.04 5.78
N ARG A 78 -18.82 18.27 6.84
CA ARG A 78 -18.21 18.57 8.15
C ARG A 78 -16.96 17.77 8.57
N THR A 79 -16.67 16.58 8.05
CA THR A 79 -15.44 15.88 8.46
C THR A 79 -14.96 14.85 7.43
N ILE A 80 -14.75 15.32 6.24
CA ILE A 80 -14.24 14.51 5.12
C ILE A 80 -12.69 14.43 5.10
N TRP A 81 -12.00 15.22 5.94
CA TRP A 81 -10.55 15.34 5.86
C TRP A 81 -9.79 14.03 6.12
N PRO A 82 -10.21 13.09 7.05
CA PRO A 82 -9.46 11.86 7.20
C PRO A 82 -9.56 10.97 5.96
N ILE A 83 -10.74 10.91 5.32
CA ILE A 83 -10.94 10.14 4.09
C ILE A 83 -10.14 10.76 2.94
N ARG A 84 -10.12 12.10 2.83
CA ARG A 84 -9.28 12.80 1.84
C ARG A 84 -7.80 12.56 2.08
N GLY A 85 -7.36 12.63 3.34
CA GLY A 85 -5.99 12.31 3.73
C GLY A 85 -5.62 10.86 3.39
N ALA A 86 -6.50 9.90 3.72
CA ALA A 86 -6.30 8.49 3.38
C ALA A 86 -6.20 8.27 1.86
N PHE A 87 -7.04 8.95 1.08
CA PHE A 87 -6.96 8.94 -0.39
C PHE A 87 -5.62 9.46 -0.91
N ILE A 88 -5.17 10.63 -0.41
CA ILE A 88 -3.89 11.22 -0.81
C ILE A 88 -2.73 10.27 -0.49
N MET A 89 -2.73 9.67 0.69
CA MET A 89 -1.70 8.72 1.08
C MET A 89 -1.67 7.49 0.16
N GLN A 90 -2.83 6.92 -0.19
CA GLN A 90 -2.87 5.81 -1.14
C GLN A 90 -2.49 6.24 -2.57
N LEU A 91 -2.85 7.44 -2.98
CA LEU A 91 -2.39 7.98 -4.27
C LEU A 91 -0.85 8.09 -4.31
N CYS A 92 -0.21 8.52 -3.22
CA CYS A 92 1.25 8.52 -3.10
C CYS A 92 1.83 7.11 -3.25
N THR A 93 1.19 6.06 -2.71
CA THR A 93 1.66 4.67 -2.91
C THR A 93 1.59 4.24 -4.38
N ILE A 94 0.54 4.64 -5.09
CA ILE A 94 0.38 4.36 -6.53
C ILE A 94 1.46 5.09 -7.33
N ILE A 95 1.71 6.35 -7.03
CA ILE A 95 2.77 7.14 -7.69
C ILE A 95 4.14 6.49 -7.48
N LEU A 96 4.48 6.09 -6.24
CA LEU A 96 5.73 5.39 -5.95
C LEU A 96 5.84 4.06 -6.71
N TYR A 97 4.74 3.31 -6.77
CA TYR A 97 4.72 2.05 -7.52
C TYR A 97 5.00 2.29 -9.00
N VAL A 98 4.31 3.22 -9.64
CA VAL A 98 4.44 3.50 -11.08
C VAL A 98 5.81 4.11 -11.41
N ALA A 99 6.31 5.01 -10.55
CA ALA A 99 7.56 5.72 -10.81
C ALA A 99 8.82 4.89 -10.53
N PHE A 100 8.78 3.99 -9.54
CA PHE A 100 9.97 3.27 -9.07
C PHE A 100 9.81 1.75 -9.11
N THR A 101 8.76 1.21 -8.50
CA THR A 101 8.62 -0.25 -8.34
C THR A 101 8.36 -0.94 -9.68
N LEU A 102 7.43 -0.41 -10.48
CA LEU A 102 7.03 -1.01 -11.76
C LEU A 102 8.17 -1.04 -12.79
N PRO A 103 8.94 0.04 -13.04
CA PRO A 103 10.06 0.00 -13.97
C PRO A 103 11.12 -1.04 -13.56
N ILE A 104 11.41 -1.14 -12.26
CA ILE A 104 12.37 -2.11 -11.75
C ILE A 104 11.84 -3.54 -11.92
N ASN A 105 10.58 -3.79 -11.63
CA ASN A 105 9.97 -5.11 -11.85
C ASN A 105 10.03 -5.52 -13.31
N ILE A 106 9.81 -4.60 -14.25
CA ILE A 106 9.93 -4.86 -15.69
C ILE A 106 11.40 -5.18 -16.05
N THR A 107 12.34 -4.35 -15.59
CA THR A 107 13.78 -4.51 -15.90
C THR A 107 14.36 -5.81 -15.33
N THR A 108 13.91 -6.22 -14.15
CA THR A 108 14.40 -7.41 -13.44
C THR A 108 13.52 -8.65 -13.68
N PHE A 109 12.48 -8.56 -14.50
CA PHE A 109 11.47 -9.61 -14.66
C PHE A 109 10.99 -10.13 -13.28
N HIS A 110 10.60 -9.19 -12.42
CA HIS A 110 10.21 -9.49 -11.02
C HIS A 110 11.31 -10.19 -10.21
N TRP A 111 12.57 -9.78 -10.39
CA TRP A 111 13.76 -10.33 -9.72
C TRP A 111 14.10 -11.78 -10.10
N THR A 112 13.68 -12.23 -11.28
CA THR A 112 14.20 -13.45 -11.90
C THR A 112 15.46 -13.20 -12.71
N PHE A 113 15.75 -11.95 -13.05
CA PHE A 113 16.94 -11.49 -13.75
C PHE A 113 17.61 -10.33 -13.00
N PHE A 114 18.94 -10.39 -12.92
CA PHE A 114 19.74 -9.39 -12.22
C PHE A 114 20.70 -8.72 -13.22
N PRO A 115 20.37 -7.52 -13.73
CA PRO A 115 21.19 -6.81 -14.70
C PRO A 115 22.50 -6.32 -14.06
N ASP A 116 23.63 -6.87 -14.46
CA ASP A 116 24.95 -6.40 -14.06
C ASP A 116 25.33 -5.13 -14.86
N PRO A 117 26.00 -4.14 -14.25
CA PRO A 117 26.42 -4.05 -12.84
C PRO A 117 25.38 -3.41 -11.90
N ASN A 118 24.22 -3.03 -12.38
CA ASN A 118 23.30 -2.09 -11.71
C ASN A 118 22.32 -2.74 -10.71
N TRP A 119 22.32 -4.08 -10.57
CA TRP A 119 21.31 -4.77 -9.77
C TRP A 119 21.25 -4.31 -8.29
N ALA A 120 22.40 -4.01 -7.69
CA ALA A 120 22.46 -3.58 -6.30
C ALA A 120 21.80 -2.23 -6.09
N TRP A 121 21.97 -1.29 -7.03
CA TRP A 121 21.31 0.02 -6.99
C TRP A 121 19.80 -0.10 -7.24
N LEU A 122 19.38 -0.92 -8.20
CA LEU A 122 17.96 -1.19 -8.44
C LEU A 122 17.30 -1.81 -7.23
N ARG A 123 17.99 -2.72 -6.51
CA ARG A 123 17.51 -3.28 -5.25
C ARG A 123 17.26 -2.19 -4.21
N VAL A 124 18.24 -1.33 -3.97
CA VAL A 124 18.11 -0.24 -3.00
C VAL A 124 16.91 0.64 -3.33
N GLN A 125 16.79 1.07 -4.58
CA GLN A 125 15.66 1.90 -5.01
C GLN A 125 14.31 1.18 -4.84
N TRP A 126 14.24 -0.09 -5.19
CA TRP A 126 13.03 -0.89 -5.09
C TRP A 126 12.60 -1.11 -3.63
N GLU A 127 13.53 -1.50 -2.76
CA GLU A 127 13.26 -1.76 -1.35
C GLU A 127 12.81 -0.47 -0.62
N TYR A 128 13.50 0.65 -0.83
CA TYR A 128 13.09 1.93 -0.22
C TYR A 128 11.76 2.44 -0.77
N SER A 129 11.47 2.28 -2.06
CA SER A 129 10.17 2.68 -2.60
C SER A 129 9.02 1.88 -1.98
N ARG A 130 9.22 0.59 -1.74
CA ARG A 130 8.25 -0.28 -1.06
C ARG A 130 8.11 0.06 0.42
N GLY A 131 9.23 0.29 1.12
CA GLY A 131 9.23 0.74 2.51
C GLY A 131 8.46 2.05 2.69
N LEU A 132 8.70 3.04 1.82
CA LEU A 132 7.98 4.32 1.86
C LEU A 132 6.48 4.14 1.53
N SER A 133 6.15 3.25 0.59
CA SER A 133 4.75 2.89 0.31
C SER A 133 4.06 2.26 1.52
N ALA A 134 4.76 1.42 2.31
CA ALA A 134 4.23 0.86 3.54
C ALA A 134 3.89 1.95 4.57
N ILE A 135 4.75 2.96 4.72
CA ILE A 135 4.52 4.09 5.62
C ILE A 135 3.28 4.89 5.19
N PHE A 136 3.15 5.24 3.91
CA PHE A 136 1.97 5.97 3.42
C PHE A 136 0.68 5.16 3.59
N LEU A 137 0.72 3.85 3.34
CA LEU A 137 -0.44 2.99 3.55
C LEU A 137 -0.80 2.87 5.04
N GLY A 138 0.20 2.84 5.93
CA GLY A 138 0.01 2.90 7.39
C GLY A 138 -0.65 4.19 7.85
N ILE A 139 -0.23 5.34 7.32
CA ILE A 139 -0.87 6.63 7.59
C ILE A 139 -2.32 6.62 7.07
N SER A 140 -2.56 6.09 5.86
CA SER A 140 -3.91 5.94 5.32
C SER A 140 -4.81 5.11 6.24
N PHE A 141 -4.30 3.98 6.75
CA PHE A 141 -5.01 3.13 7.72
C PHE A 141 -5.35 3.88 9.01
N ALA A 142 -4.40 4.61 9.58
CA ALA A 142 -4.61 5.41 10.79
C ALA A 142 -5.69 6.51 10.57
N LEU A 143 -5.70 7.15 9.40
CA LEU A 143 -6.72 8.14 9.04
C LEU A 143 -8.11 7.53 8.90
N LEU A 144 -8.23 6.33 8.32
CA LEU A 144 -9.51 5.60 8.26
C LEU A 144 -9.99 5.18 9.64
N PHE A 145 -9.07 4.80 10.55
CA PHE A 145 -9.40 4.53 11.94
C PHE A 145 -9.96 5.76 12.64
N LEU A 146 -9.35 6.93 12.47
CA LEU A 146 -9.86 8.19 12.99
C LEU A 146 -11.26 8.50 12.45
N ASP A 147 -11.51 8.27 11.16
CA ASP A 147 -12.82 8.46 10.56
C ASP A 147 -13.90 7.56 11.21
N LEU A 148 -13.58 6.29 11.47
CA LEU A 148 -14.49 5.36 12.16
C LEU A 148 -14.82 5.81 13.60
N ILE A 149 -13.82 6.26 14.37
CA ILE A 149 -14.04 6.76 15.74
C ILE A 149 -14.96 7.98 15.69
N TRP A 150 -14.67 8.95 14.84
CA TRP A 150 -15.48 10.17 14.76
C TRP A 150 -16.88 9.95 14.19
N ALA A 151 -17.06 8.94 13.34
CA ALA A 151 -18.40 8.57 12.86
C ALA A 151 -19.32 8.07 13.98
N LYS A 152 -18.76 7.46 15.03
CA LYS A 152 -19.52 6.97 16.19
C LYS A 152 -20.10 8.11 17.02
N TRP A 153 -19.45 9.27 17.02
CA TRP A 153 -19.83 10.44 17.81
C TRP A 153 -20.77 11.42 17.07
N ARG A 154 -21.31 11.02 15.92
CA ARG A 154 -22.25 11.76 15.07
C ARG A 154 -23.53 10.98 14.85
#